data_89078b10d1d1079dbb42916062f43fe1
#
_entry.id   89078b10d1d1079dbb42916062f43fe1
#
_cell.length_a   1.000
_cell.length_b   1.000
_cell.length_c   1.000
_cell.angle_alpha   90.00
_cell.angle_beta   90.00
_cell.angle_gamma   90.00
#
_symmetry.space_group_name_H-M   'P 1'
#
loop_
_entity.id
_entity.type
_entity.pdbx_description
1 polymer ?
#
loop_
_entity_poly.entity_id
_entity_poly.type
_entity_poly.pdbx_seq_one_letter_code
_entity_poly.pdbx_strand_id
1 'polypeptide(L)'
;SGIPGIYGIDTRALTRIVREYGVMNCKISYSPDYTDGELEEIKNYVITDAVESTTTKESERFSAENPELNVVLMDFGAKHNIGRELVKRGCNLTVVPANTSAEEILAMNPDGIMLSNGPGDPAKNTEIIKELKKLCEHKIPIFGICLGHQLLALSQGAKTEKLKYGHRGANQPAKEIATGRVYITSQNHGYAVVSDSLPENGVVSFVNGNDNTCEGVNYTDMPAFSVQFHPEACGGPLDTQALFDQFFAMMKEGH
;
A
#
# COMPACT_ATOMS: atom_id res chain seq x y z
N SER A 1 5.92 1.85 27.46
CA SER A 1 5.81 2.22 26.03
C SER A 1 4.81 3.34 25.79
N GLY A 2 4.02 3.76 26.83
CA GLY A 2 3.01 4.82 26.69
C GLY A 2 1.78 4.47 25.81
N ILE A 3 1.64 3.21 25.43
CA ILE A 3 0.53 2.73 24.59
C ILE A 3 -0.62 2.30 25.52
N PRO A 4 -1.84 2.83 25.34
CA PRO A 4 -3.01 2.39 26.09
C PRO A 4 -3.32 0.93 25.81
N GLY A 5 -3.67 0.18 26.85
CA GLY A 5 -4.07 -1.22 26.76
C GLY A 5 -5.34 -1.47 27.56
N ILE A 6 -6.21 -2.33 27.05
CA ILE A 6 -7.42 -2.77 27.71
C ILE A 6 -7.38 -4.29 27.89
N TYR A 7 -7.82 -4.77 29.06
CA TYR A 7 -7.92 -6.19 29.37
C TYR A 7 -9.23 -6.50 30.10
N GLY A 8 -9.59 -7.77 30.19
CA GLY A 8 -10.82 -8.21 30.86
C GLY A 8 -12.09 -8.00 30.04
N ILE A 9 -11.98 -7.69 28.75
CA ILE A 9 -13.11 -7.57 27.83
C ILE A 9 -13.38 -8.91 27.12
N ASP A 10 -14.63 -9.15 26.72
CA ASP A 10 -15.00 -10.28 25.86
C ASP A 10 -14.58 -10.01 24.41
N THR A 11 -13.32 -10.37 24.09
CA THR A 11 -12.76 -10.20 22.73
C THR A 11 -13.52 -11.05 21.70
N ARG A 12 -14.15 -12.16 22.10
CA ARG A 12 -14.95 -13.02 21.23
C ARG A 12 -16.25 -12.33 20.83
N ALA A 13 -16.94 -11.67 21.78
CA ALA A 13 -18.12 -10.88 21.52
C ALA A 13 -17.79 -9.71 20.57
N LEU A 14 -16.69 -9.00 20.82
CA LEU A 14 -16.21 -7.91 19.96
C LEU A 14 -15.95 -8.42 18.54
N THR A 15 -15.26 -9.56 18.38
CA THR A 15 -15.01 -10.18 17.07
C THR A 15 -16.29 -10.52 16.33
N ARG A 16 -17.32 -11.03 17.04
CA ARG A 16 -18.63 -11.34 16.43
C ARG A 16 -19.33 -10.07 15.95
N ILE A 17 -19.29 -8.98 16.73
CA ILE A 17 -19.86 -7.68 16.37
C ILE A 17 -19.20 -7.15 15.08
N VAL A 18 -17.86 -7.09 15.07
CA VAL A 18 -17.12 -6.61 13.89
C VAL A 18 -17.38 -7.51 12.66
N ARG A 19 -17.52 -8.82 12.84
CA ARG A 19 -17.85 -9.73 11.74
C ARG A 19 -19.27 -9.52 11.21
N GLU A 20 -20.22 -9.17 12.07
CA GLU A 20 -21.61 -8.94 11.66
C GLU A 20 -21.77 -7.58 10.96
N TYR A 21 -21.24 -6.52 11.57
CA TYR A 21 -21.46 -5.15 11.16
C TYR A 21 -20.34 -4.53 10.33
N GLY A 22 -19.18 -5.17 10.24
CA GLY A 22 -17.98 -4.65 9.57
C GLY A 22 -17.12 -3.80 10.49
N VAL A 23 -16.14 -3.09 9.90
CA VAL A 23 -15.26 -2.18 10.64
C VAL A 23 -16.05 -0.98 11.17
N MET A 24 -15.74 -0.57 12.39
CA MET A 24 -16.41 0.55 13.08
C MET A 24 -15.42 1.38 13.89
N ASN A 25 -15.77 2.62 14.14
CA ASN A 25 -15.01 3.47 15.03
C ASN A 25 -15.18 3.02 16.48
N CYS A 26 -14.15 3.20 17.30
CA CYS A 26 -14.20 2.92 18.73
C CYS A 26 -13.36 3.93 19.51
N LYS A 27 -13.67 4.07 20.81
CA LYS A 27 -12.93 4.90 21.77
C LYS A 27 -12.60 4.05 23.00
N ILE A 28 -11.39 4.19 23.51
CA ILE A 28 -11.02 3.66 24.83
C ILE A 28 -11.16 4.81 25.84
N SER A 29 -11.96 4.61 26.89
CA SER A 29 -12.21 5.59 27.94
C SER A 29 -11.87 4.99 29.32
N TYR A 30 -11.43 5.85 30.23
CA TYR A 30 -11.26 5.50 31.64
C TYR A 30 -12.57 5.66 32.45
N SER A 31 -13.58 6.34 31.87
CA SER A 31 -14.91 6.45 32.48
C SER A 31 -15.84 5.36 31.89
N PRO A 32 -16.65 4.70 32.75
CA PRO A 32 -17.72 3.80 32.28
C PRO A 32 -18.90 4.55 31.65
N ASP A 33 -19.03 5.83 32.00
CA ASP A 33 -20.13 6.68 31.54
C ASP A 33 -19.74 7.40 30.23
N TYR A 34 -20.68 7.50 29.31
CA TYR A 34 -20.55 8.25 28.07
C TYR A 34 -21.81 9.09 27.82
N THR A 35 -21.62 10.19 27.12
CA THR A 35 -22.72 11.09 26.71
C THR A 35 -23.18 10.77 25.28
N ASP A 36 -24.41 11.17 24.94
CA ASP A 36 -24.89 11.05 23.54
C ASP A 36 -23.98 11.82 22.57
N GLY A 37 -23.39 12.93 22.98
CA GLY A 37 -22.43 13.71 22.19
C GLY A 37 -21.15 12.91 21.87
N GLU A 38 -20.61 12.15 22.85
CA GLU A 38 -19.45 11.29 22.62
C GLU A 38 -19.76 10.14 21.67
N LEU A 39 -20.97 9.56 21.74
CA LEU A 39 -21.40 8.54 20.78
C LEU A 39 -21.49 9.08 19.37
N GLU A 40 -22.03 10.27 19.18
CA GLU A 40 -22.09 10.93 17.88
C GLU A 40 -20.68 11.29 17.35
N GLU A 41 -19.77 11.74 18.21
CA GLU A 41 -18.36 11.94 17.86
C GLU A 41 -17.73 10.65 17.33
N ILE A 42 -17.89 9.51 18.03
CA ILE A 42 -17.36 8.22 17.61
C ILE A 42 -17.95 7.79 16.26
N LYS A 43 -19.27 7.89 16.10
CA LYS A 43 -19.97 7.49 14.87
C LYS A 43 -19.50 8.27 13.65
N ASN A 44 -19.30 9.59 13.84
CA ASN A 44 -18.97 10.52 12.76
C ASN A 44 -17.46 10.73 12.59
N TYR A 45 -16.62 10.06 13.37
CA TYR A 45 -15.17 10.20 13.27
C TYR A 45 -14.67 9.71 11.92
N VAL A 46 -13.96 10.57 11.20
CA VAL A 46 -13.36 10.30 9.89
C VAL A 46 -11.89 10.69 9.93
N ILE A 47 -11.01 9.80 9.49
CA ILE A 47 -9.60 10.11 9.31
C ILE A 47 -9.43 10.79 7.96
N THR A 48 -8.98 12.04 7.95
CA THR A 48 -8.84 12.87 6.74
C THR A 48 -7.40 13.07 6.30
N ASP A 49 -6.46 12.94 7.23
CA ASP A 49 -5.03 13.25 7.09
C ASP A 49 -4.12 12.03 7.27
N ALA A 50 -4.61 10.85 6.95
CA ALA A 50 -3.93 9.59 7.26
C ALA A 50 -2.51 9.52 6.67
N VAL A 51 -2.34 9.87 5.39
CA VAL A 51 -1.03 9.89 4.73
C VAL A 51 -0.20 11.07 5.21
N GLU A 52 -0.78 12.26 5.30
CA GLU A 52 -0.08 13.48 5.73
C GLU A 52 0.50 13.37 7.15
N SER A 53 -0.21 12.67 8.03
CA SER A 53 0.23 12.44 9.41
C SER A 53 1.33 11.39 9.57
N THR A 54 1.55 10.55 8.55
CA THR A 54 2.49 9.41 8.61
C THR A 54 3.69 9.53 7.68
N THR A 55 3.60 10.32 6.63
CA THR A 55 4.69 10.55 5.68
C THR A 55 5.89 11.23 6.34
N THR A 56 7.09 10.97 5.82
CA THR A 56 8.30 11.71 6.22
C THR A 56 8.13 13.22 6.00
N LYS A 57 8.82 14.02 6.79
CA LYS A 57 8.76 15.49 6.68
C LYS A 57 9.80 16.05 5.73
N GLU A 58 10.91 15.35 5.55
CA GLU A 58 12.04 15.72 4.72
C GLU A 58 12.51 14.51 3.92
N SER A 59 13.18 14.77 2.80
CA SER A 59 13.75 13.68 2.00
C SER A 59 14.95 13.05 2.70
N GLU A 60 15.01 11.74 2.72
CA GLU A 60 16.07 10.94 3.31
C GLU A 60 16.77 10.11 2.24
N ARG A 61 18.10 9.93 2.38
CA ARG A 61 18.89 9.13 1.44
C ARG A 61 19.58 7.97 2.12
N PHE A 62 19.51 6.81 1.48
CA PHE A 62 20.15 5.58 1.92
C PHE A 62 20.99 5.03 0.76
N SER A 63 22.28 4.81 0.99
CA SER A 63 23.20 4.29 -0.01
C SER A 63 23.32 2.78 0.11
N ALA A 64 23.29 2.10 -1.01
CA ALA A 64 23.70 0.71 -1.08
C ALA A 64 25.23 0.58 -0.97
N GLU A 65 25.72 -0.57 -0.53
CA GLU A 65 27.15 -0.85 -0.46
C GLU A 65 27.81 -0.85 -1.85
N ASN A 66 27.13 -1.46 -2.83
CA ASN A 66 27.54 -1.46 -4.24
C ASN A 66 26.34 -0.97 -5.09
N PRO A 67 26.19 0.35 -5.27
CA PRO A 67 25.01 0.90 -5.92
C PRO A 67 25.04 0.66 -7.43
N GLU A 68 23.94 0.14 -7.97
CA GLU A 68 23.73 -0.08 -9.39
C GLU A 68 22.63 0.82 -9.96
N LEU A 69 21.61 1.15 -9.15
CA LEU A 69 20.40 1.88 -9.55
C LEU A 69 20.01 2.91 -8.49
N ASN A 70 19.28 3.93 -8.91
CA ASN A 70 18.73 4.98 -8.04
C ASN A 70 17.20 4.88 -8.01
N VAL A 71 16.63 4.66 -6.85
CA VAL A 71 15.18 4.53 -6.66
C VAL A 71 14.67 5.68 -5.80
N VAL A 72 13.58 6.30 -6.24
CA VAL A 72 12.79 7.22 -5.41
C VAL A 72 11.62 6.46 -4.81
N LEU A 73 11.49 6.50 -3.49
CA LEU A 73 10.36 5.94 -2.75
C LEU A 73 9.47 7.07 -2.27
N MET A 74 8.25 7.12 -2.76
CA MET A 74 7.20 8.00 -2.24
C MET A 74 6.65 7.40 -0.95
N ASP A 75 6.85 8.13 0.14
CA ASP A 75 6.48 7.68 1.49
C ASP A 75 5.04 8.06 1.84
N PHE A 76 4.14 7.08 1.80
CA PHE A 76 2.76 7.23 2.25
C PHE A 76 2.53 6.71 3.69
N GLY A 77 3.58 6.39 4.41
CA GLY A 77 3.63 5.68 5.70
C GLY A 77 4.36 4.35 5.54
N ALA A 78 5.55 4.42 4.92
CA ALA A 78 6.32 3.27 4.49
C ALA A 78 6.81 2.41 5.66
N LYS A 79 6.66 1.11 5.54
CA LYS A 79 7.40 0.18 6.39
C LYS A 79 8.87 0.18 5.99
N HIS A 80 9.75 0.38 6.94
CA HIS A 80 11.21 0.45 6.71
C HIS A 80 11.78 -0.73 5.91
N ASN A 81 11.11 -1.89 5.95
CA ASN A 81 11.60 -3.06 5.25
C ASN A 81 11.49 -2.95 3.72
N ILE A 82 10.59 -2.13 3.18
CA ILE A 82 10.53 -1.81 1.75
C ILE A 82 11.87 -1.21 1.30
N GLY A 83 12.32 -0.18 2.01
CA GLY A 83 13.61 0.46 1.73
C GLY A 83 14.80 -0.51 1.90
N ARG A 84 14.78 -1.36 2.94
CA ARG A 84 15.83 -2.36 3.16
C ARG A 84 15.92 -3.37 2.03
N GLU A 85 14.79 -3.84 1.49
CA GLU A 85 14.77 -4.77 0.36
C GLU A 85 15.32 -4.15 -0.93
N LEU A 86 15.12 -2.84 -1.15
CA LEU A 86 15.71 -2.11 -2.28
C LEU A 86 17.22 -1.91 -2.09
N VAL A 87 17.65 -1.40 -0.92
CA VAL A 87 19.08 -1.17 -0.62
C VAL A 87 19.89 -2.47 -0.68
N LYS A 88 19.35 -3.59 -0.16
CA LYS A 88 19.95 -4.92 -0.21
C LYS A 88 20.21 -5.40 -1.65
N ARG A 89 19.40 -4.95 -2.62
CA ARG A 89 19.52 -5.27 -4.05
C ARG A 89 20.40 -4.30 -4.84
N GLY A 90 21.13 -3.42 -4.16
CA GLY A 90 22.03 -2.47 -4.83
C GLY A 90 21.35 -1.19 -5.29
N CYS A 91 20.18 -0.84 -4.75
CA CYS A 91 19.55 0.43 -5.05
C CYS A 91 19.99 1.51 -4.04
N ASN A 92 20.55 2.63 -4.52
CA ASN A 92 20.51 3.86 -3.74
C ASN A 92 19.06 4.30 -3.62
N LEU A 93 18.63 4.64 -2.43
CA LEU A 93 17.25 4.98 -2.15
C LEU A 93 17.14 6.43 -1.70
N THR A 94 16.26 7.20 -2.36
CA THR A 94 15.80 8.51 -1.88
C THR A 94 14.34 8.36 -1.45
N VAL A 95 14.06 8.47 -0.18
CA VAL A 95 12.70 8.52 0.37
C VAL A 95 12.23 9.96 0.33
N VAL A 96 11.05 10.20 -0.24
CA VAL A 96 10.49 11.55 -0.38
C VAL A 96 9.11 11.62 0.27
N PRO A 97 8.70 12.81 0.79
CA PRO A 97 7.35 13.02 1.28
C PRO A 97 6.27 12.69 0.24
N ALA A 98 5.09 12.29 0.72
CA ALA A 98 3.96 11.92 -0.13
C ALA A 98 3.50 13.03 -1.08
N ASN A 99 3.70 14.29 -0.71
CA ASN A 99 3.31 15.47 -1.47
C ASN A 99 4.40 16.01 -2.42
N THR A 100 5.51 15.28 -2.59
CA THR A 100 6.56 15.64 -3.55
C THR A 100 6.00 15.60 -4.97
N SER A 101 6.21 16.66 -5.73
CA SER A 101 5.69 16.79 -7.10
C SER A 101 6.39 15.84 -8.08
N ALA A 102 5.71 15.52 -9.17
CA ALA A 102 6.30 14.73 -10.25
C ALA A 102 7.57 15.38 -10.81
N GLU A 103 7.58 16.70 -10.96
CA GLU A 103 8.73 17.46 -11.46
C GLU A 103 9.96 17.31 -10.54
N GLU A 104 9.77 17.39 -9.22
CA GLU A 104 10.85 17.19 -8.24
C GLU A 104 11.39 15.76 -8.28
N ILE A 105 10.52 14.76 -8.40
CA ILE A 105 10.92 13.35 -8.52
C ILE A 105 11.70 13.12 -9.81
N LEU A 106 11.21 13.62 -10.94
CA LEU A 106 11.89 13.50 -12.24
C LEU A 106 13.25 14.19 -12.27
N ALA A 107 13.40 15.33 -11.58
CA ALA A 107 14.67 16.04 -11.46
C ALA A 107 15.75 15.21 -10.72
N MET A 108 15.36 14.19 -9.94
CA MET A 108 16.27 13.26 -9.29
C MET A 108 16.82 12.18 -10.23
N ASN A 109 16.31 12.11 -11.48
CA ASN A 109 16.65 11.10 -12.50
C ASN A 109 16.62 9.66 -11.94
N PRO A 110 15.48 9.18 -11.41
CA PRO A 110 15.40 7.85 -10.85
C PRO A 110 15.34 6.79 -11.95
N ASP A 111 15.99 5.64 -11.72
CA ASP A 111 15.86 4.45 -12.54
C ASP A 111 14.54 3.72 -12.28
N GLY A 112 13.92 3.97 -11.12
CA GLY A 112 12.60 3.45 -10.76
C GLY A 112 11.95 4.21 -9.62
N ILE A 113 10.62 4.09 -9.54
CA ILE A 113 9.79 4.73 -8.51
C ILE A 113 9.08 3.65 -7.71
N MET A 114 9.25 3.68 -6.39
CA MET A 114 8.58 2.81 -5.44
C MET A 114 7.44 3.56 -4.76
N LEU A 115 6.23 3.02 -4.84
CA LEU A 115 5.07 3.56 -4.14
C LEU A 115 4.83 2.71 -2.88
N SER A 116 5.02 3.31 -1.72
CA SER A 116 4.96 2.58 -0.46
C SER A 116 3.53 2.17 -0.07
N ASN A 117 3.44 1.34 0.94
CA ASN A 117 2.22 1.17 1.70
C ASN A 117 1.87 2.45 2.48
N GLY A 118 0.64 2.52 2.99
CA GLY A 118 0.18 3.62 3.84
C GLY A 118 -1.23 3.40 4.37
N PRO A 119 -1.70 4.29 5.27
CA PRO A 119 -3.02 4.22 5.87
C PRO A 119 -4.09 4.97 5.06
N GLY A 120 -5.35 4.76 5.44
CA GLY A 120 -6.47 5.59 5.06
C GLY A 120 -7.24 5.15 3.83
N ASP A 121 -8.11 6.04 3.36
CA ASP A 121 -8.89 5.87 2.13
C ASP A 121 -8.07 6.36 0.94
N PRO A 122 -7.75 5.49 -0.04
CA PRO A 122 -6.92 5.87 -1.19
C PRO A 122 -7.53 7.01 -2.00
N ALA A 123 -8.86 7.07 -2.15
CA ALA A 123 -9.53 8.08 -2.96
C ALA A 123 -9.46 9.50 -2.36
N LYS A 124 -9.06 9.65 -1.09
CA LYS A 124 -8.87 10.96 -0.44
C LYS A 124 -7.56 11.64 -0.85
N ASN A 125 -6.62 10.91 -1.44
CA ASN A 125 -5.28 11.41 -1.79
C ASN A 125 -5.26 12.00 -3.22
N THR A 126 -6.16 12.94 -3.52
CA THR A 126 -6.39 13.47 -4.87
C THR A 126 -5.16 14.13 -5.50
N GLU A 127 -4.34 14.84 -4.71
CA GLU A 127 -3.13 15.49 -5.22
C GLU A 127 -2.05 14.45 -5.56
N ILE A 128 -1.86 13.46 -4.70
CA ILE A 128 -0.93 12.34 -4.97
C ILE A 128 -1.32 11.62 -6.26
N ILE A 129 -2.61 11.33 -6.44
CA ILE A 129 -3.14 10.67 -7.64
C ILE A 129 -2.83 11.48 -8.91
N LYS A 130 -2.95 12.81 -8.86
CA LYS A 130 -2.60 13.70 -9.98
C LYS A 130 -1.11 13.65 -10.30
N GLU A 131 -0.25 13.71 -9.29
CA GLU A 131 1.20 13.63 -9.49
C GLU A 131 1.62 12.26 -10.02
N LEU A 132 1.04 11.17 -9.52
CA LEU A 132 1.29 9.82 -10.05
C LEU A 132 0.89 9.70 -11.52
N LYS A 133 -0.24 10.30 -11.92
CA LYS A 133 -0.65 10.30 -13.32
C LYS A 133 0.42 10.93 -14.22
N LYS A 134 1.01 12.06 -13.81
CA LYS A 134 2.12 12.72 -14.54
C LYS A 134 3.35 11.80 -14.61
N LEU A 135 3.74 11.17 -13.48
CA LEU A 135 4.88 10.25 -13.43
C LEU A 135 4.72 9.07 -14.39
N CYS A 136 3.51 8.51 -14.49
CA CYS A 136 3.22 7.39 -15.40
C CYS A 136 3.43 7.74 -16.88
N GLU A 137 3.27 9.01 -17.29
CA GLU A 137 3.51 9.48 -18.66
C GLU A 137 4.99 9.36 -19.08
N HIS A 138 5.92 9.38 -18.10
CA HIS A 138 7.36 9.27 -18.35
C HIS A 138 7.89 7.85 -18.50
N LYS A 139 7.05 6.84 -18.27
CA LYS A 139 7.36 5.41 -18.43
C LYS A 139 8.61 4.93 -17.66
N ILE A 140 8.88 5.58 -16.54
CA ILE A 140 9.88 5.10 -15.57
C ILE A 140 9.29 3.86 -14.88
N PRO A 141 10.07 2.80 -14.63
CA PRO A 141 9.62 1.63 -13.88
C PRO A 141 8.96 1.99 -12.54
N ILE A 142 7.76 1.47 -12.30
CA ILE A 142 6.99 1.74 -11.07
C ILE A 142 6.58 0.43 -10.40
N PHE A 143 6.82 0.31 -9.10
CA PHE A 143 6.28 -0.75 -8.27
C PHE A 143 5.46 -0.18 -7.10
N GLY A 144 4.19 -0.61 -6.97
CA GLY A 144 3.27 -0.15 -5.92
C GLY A 144 2.90 -1.25 -4.93
N ILE A 145 2.94 -0.94 -3.61
CA ILE A 145 2.59 -1.87 -2.53
C ILE A 145 1.41 -1.32 -1.72
N CYS A 146 0.37 -2.11 -1.54
CA CYS A 146 -0.81 -1.86 -0.71
C CYS A 146 -1.49 -0.51 -1.05
N LEU A 147 -1.29 0.57 -0.31
CA LEU A 147 -1.81 1.88 -0.69
C LEU A 147 -1.21 2.36 -2.03
N GLY A 148 0.07 2.13 -2.29
CA GLY A 148 0.72 2.45 -3.56
C GLY A 148 0.09 1.73 -4.76
N HIS A 149 -0.34 0.48 -4.58
CA HIS A 149 -1.13 -0.26 -5.58
C HIS A 149 -2.47 0.45 -5.88
N GLN A 150 -3.19 0.84 -4.83
CA GLN A 150 -4.48 1.50 -4.96
C GLN A 150 -4.36 2.88 -5.60
N LEU A 151 -3.36 3.68 -5.20
CA LEU A 151 -3.10 5.01 -5.76
C LEU A 151 -2.67 4.94 -7.23
N LEU A 152 -1.84 3.95 -7.59
CA LEU A 152 -1.46 3.72 -8.98
C LEU A 152 -2.68 3.37 -9.83
N ALA A 153 -3.55 2.47 -9.37
CA ALA A 153 -4.78 2.12 -10.07
C ALA A 153 -5.72 3.34 -10.24
N LEU A 154 -5.90 4.14 -9.19
CA LEU A 154 -6.69 5.38 -9.25
C LEU A 154 -6.11 6.40 -10.22
N SER A 155 -4.78 6.53 -10.31
CA SER A 155 -4.11 7.44 -11.26
C SER A 155 -4.37 7.05 -12.71
N GLN A 156 -4.62 5.78 -12.98
CA GLN A 156 -4.99 5.24 -14.29
C GLN A 156 -6.51 5.23 -14.55
N GLY A 157 -7.32 5.76 -13.62
CA GLY A 157 -8.75 5.89 -13.78
C GLY A 157 -9.59 4.72 -13.25
N ALA A 158 -8.97 3.75 -12.62
CA ALA A 158 -9.69 2.70 -11.89
C ALA A 158 -10.41 3.24 -10.65
N LYS A 159 -11.20 2.39 -10.00
CA LYS A 159 -11.94 2.70 -8.77
C LYS A 159 -11.46 1.80 -7.63
N THR A 160 -11.63 2.29 -6.42
CA THR A 160 -11.44 1.50 -5.20
C THR A 160 -12.75 1.43 -4.42
N GLU A 161 -12.92 0.35 -3.67
CA GLU A 161 -14.08 0.16 -2.79
C GLU A 161 -13.64 -0.21 -1.37
N LYS A 162 -14.46 0.15 -0.39
CA LYS A 162 -14.25 -0.24 1.01
C LYS A 162 -14.81 -1.64 1.23
N LEU A 163 -13.94 -2.55 1.65
CA LEU A 163 -14.34 -3.90 2.00
C LEU A 163 -15.05 -3.92 3.37
N LYS A 164 -15.99 -4.82 3.55
CA LYS A 164 -16.74 -4.96 4.82
C LYS A 164 -15.80 -5.22 6.01
N TYR A 165 -14.80 -6.08 5.82
CA TYR A 165 -13.82 -6.44 6.86
C TYR A 165 -12.40 -6.03 6.50
N GLY A 166 -12.08 -6.02 5.21
CA GLY A 166 -10.72 -6.00 4.68
C GLY A 166 -9.98 -7.32 4.91
N HIS A 167 -8.75 -7.40 4.42
CA HIS A 167 -7.87 -8.54 4.63
C HIS A 167 -6.81 -8.19 5.67
N ARG A 168 -6.74 -9.00 6.74
CA ARG A 168 -5.79 -8.80 7.84
C ARG A 168 -5.22 -10.13 8.30
N GLY A 169 -3.89 -10.21 8.34
CA GLY A 169 -3.15 -11.38 8.78
C GLY A 169 -1.99 -11.75 7.87
N ALA A 170 -1.16 -12.68 8.33
CA ALA A 170 -0.01 -13.19 7.58
C ALA A 170 -0.31 -14.52 6.84
N ASN A 171 -1.57 -14.81 6.61
CA ASN A 171 -2.06 -16.08 6.05
C ASN A 171 -3.11 -15.88 4.95
N GLN A 172 -3.05 -14.78 4.23
CA GLN A 172 -3.98 -14.47 3.14
C GLN A 172 -3.48 -15.08 1.82
N PRO A 173 -4.29 -15.92 1.16
CA PRO A 173 -3.89 -16.54 -0.10
C PRO A 173 -4.05 -15.56 -1.26
N ALA A 174 -2.97 -15.30 -1.98
CA ALA A 174 -2.98 -14.55 -3.23
C ALA A 174 -2.61 -15.49 -4.39
N LYS A 175 -3.50 -15.63 -5.37
CA LYS A 175 -3.31 -16.48 -6.54
C LYS A 175 -2.80 -15.63 -7.71
N GLU A 176 -1.65 -15.98 -8.22
CA GLU A 176 -1.10 -15.43 -9.46
C GLU A 176 -1.87 -15.99 -10.66
N ILE A 177 -2.41 -15.10 -11.49
CA ILE A 177 -3.27 -15.50 -12.61
C ILE A 177 -2.47 -16.24 -13.70
N ALA A 178 -1.26 -15.73 -14.01
CA ALA A 178 -0.45 -16.26 -15.09
C ALA A 178 0.01 -17.72 -14.88
N THR A 179 0.36 -18.08 -13.63
CA THR A 179 0.90 -19.40 -13.28
C THR A 179 -0.10 -20.30 -12.56
N GLY A 180 -1.17 -19.72 -11.99
CA GLY A 180 -2.11 -20.39 -11.10
C GLY A 180 -1.55 -20.71 -9.71
N ARG A 181 -0.30 -20.30 -9.42
CA ARG A 181 0.35 -20.50 -8.11
C ARG A 181 -0.33 -19.65 -7.05
N VAL A 182 -0.50 -20.24 -5.86
CA VAL A 182 -1.02 -19.54 -4.68
C VAL A 182 0.12 -19.27 -3.72
N TYR A 183 0.26 -17.99 -3.34
CA TYR A 183 1.19 -17.53 -2.33
C TYR A 183 0.45 -17.23 -1.04
N ILE A 184 1.04 -17.54 0.09
CA ILE A 184 0.53 -17.09 1.38
C ILE A 184 1.18 -15.75 1.70
N THR A 185 0.35 -14.72 1.85
CA THR A 185 0.80 -13.34 1.93
C THR A 185 0.40 -12.68 3.25
N SER A 186 1.14 -11.64 3.61
CA SER A 186 0.78 -10.73 4.70
C SER A 186 -0.05 -9.58 4.15
N GLN A 187 -1.21 -9.32 4.76
CA GLN A 187 -2.12 -8.26 4.33
C GLN A 187 -2.66 -7.48 5.52
N ASN A 188 -2.86 -6.19 5.32
CA ASN A 188 -3.55 -5.31 6.27
C ASN A 188 -4.15 -4.12 5.52
N HIS A 189 -5.30 -4.32 4.89
CA HIS A 189 -5.99 -3.28 4.15
C HIS A 189 -7.51 -3.37 4.31
N GLY A 190 -8.18 -2.23 4.18
CA GLY A 190 -9.66 -2.13 4.24
C GLY A 190 -10.29 -1.70 2.92
N TYR A 191 -9.46 -1.38 1.91
CA TYR A 191 -9.90 -1.01 0.56
C TYR A 191 -9.27 -1.95 -0.46
N ALA A 192 -9.92 -2.11 -1.59
CA ALA A 192 -9.41 -2.88 -2.73
C ALA A 192 -9.69 -2.18 -4.05
N VAL A 193 -8.89 -2.47 -5.07
CA VAL A 193 -9.15 -2.05 -6.44
C VAL A 193 -10.30 -2.86 -7.02
N VAL A 194 -11.26 -2.21 -7.65
CA VAL A 194 -12.38 -2.85 -8.35
C VAL A 194 -11.90 -3.35 -9.71
N SER A 195 -11.76 -4.66 -9.88
CA SER A 195 -11.21 -5.28 -11.09
C SER A 195 -11.88 -4.81 -12.38
N ASP A 196 -13.22 -4.74 -12.39
CA ASP A 196 -14.03 -4.34 -13.54
C ASP A 196 -13.90 -2.84 -13.90
N SER A 197 -13.24 -2.07 -13.06
CA SER A 197 -12.99 -0.64 -13.30
C SER A 197 -11.60 -0.36 -13.89
N LEU A 198 -10.76 -1.37 -14.02
CA LEU A 198 -9.43 -1.20 -14.60
C LEU A 198 -9.54 -0.74 -16.05
N PRO A 199 -8.68 0.20 -16.48
CA PRO A 199 -8.59 0.58 -17.89
C PRO A 199 -7.98 -0.57 -18.74
N GLU A 200 -8.07 -0.46 -20.06
CA GLU A 200 -7.57 -1.50 -21.00
C GLU A 200 -6.09 -1.86 -20.82
N ASN A 201 -5.28 -0.93 -20.34
CA ASN A 201 -3.86 -1.14 -20.05
C ASN A 201 -3.61 -1.82 -18.70
N GLY A 202 -4.63 -1.98 -17.83
CA GLY A 202 -4.53 -2.61 -16.52
C GLY A 202 -5.00 -4.05 -16.52
N VAL A 203 -4.09 -5.00 -16.27
CA VAL A 203 -4.39 -6.44 -16.24
C VAL A 203 -4.24 -6.97 -14.83
N VAL A 204 -5.29 -7.60 -14.28
CA VAL A 204 -5.22 -8.25 -12.96
C VAL A 204 -4.16 -9.35 -13.00
N SER A 205 -3.16 -9.24 -12.13
CA SER A 205 -2.06 -10.22 -12.02
C SER A 205 -2.23 -11.19 -10.85
N PHE A 206 -2.83 -10.71 -9.76
CA PHE A 206 -3.14 -11.52 -8.57
C PHE A 206 -4.58 -11.31 -8.12
N VAL A 207 -5.20 -12.36 -7.61
CA VAL A 207 -6.51 -12.32 -6.93
C VAL A 207 -6.45 -13.01 -5.58
N ASN A 208 -7.26 -12.56 -4.64
CA ASN A 208 -7.40 -13.25 -3.36
C ASN A 208 -8.06 -14.63 -3.56
N GLY A 209 -7.46 -15.66 -2.96
CA GLY A 209 -7.95 -17.03 -3.10
C GLY A 209 -9.27 -17.31 -2.38
N ASN A 210 -9.74 -16.42 -1.51
CA ASN A 210 -10.96 -16.60 -0.73
C ASN A 210 -12.17 -15.92 -1.36
N ASP A 211 -11.99 -14.71 -1.93
CA ASP A 211 -13.11 -13.87 -2.38
C ASP A 211 -12.91 -13.25 -3.78
N ASN A 212 -11.79 -13.57 -4.45
CA ASN A 212 -11.41 -13.07 -5.77
C ASN A 212 -11.20 -11.54 -5.84
N THR A 213 -11.01 -10.86 -4.72
CA THR A 213 -10.62 -9.45 -4.69
C THR A 213 -9.30 -9.24 -5.46
N CYS A 214 -9.16 -8.12 -6.17
CA CYS A 214 -7.92 -7.76 -6.87
C CYS A 214 -6.76 -7.61 -5.88
N GLU A 215 -5.71 -8.39 -6.10
CA GLU A 215 -4.50 -8.41 -5.26
C GLU A 215 -3.24 -7.95 -6.01
N GLY A 216 -3.36 -7.63 -7.28
CA GLY A 216 -2.26 -7.09 -8.07
C GLY A 216 -2.69 -6.74 -9.49
N VAL A 217 -1.98 -5.75 -10.07
CA VAL A 217 -2.19 -5.27 -11.44
C VAL A 217 -0.85 -5.10 -12.13
N ASN A 218 -0.76 -5.60 -13.38
CA ASN A 218 0.29 -5.27 -14.32
C ASN A 218 -0.23 -4.26 -15.35
N TYR A 219 0.61 -3.34 -15.80
CA TYR A 219 0.26 -2.36 -16.83
C TYR A 219 0.98 -2.69 -18.14
N THR A 220 0.26 -2.67 -19.26
CA THR A 220 0.77 -3.13 -20.55
C THR A 220 1.41 -2.05 -21.40
N ASP A 221 1.12 -0.79 -21.13
CA ASP A 221 1.61 0.37 -21.88
C ASP A 221 2.73 1.15 -21.17
N MET A 222 3.06 0.74 -19.94
CA MET A 222 4.15 1.30 -19.13
C MET A 222 4.83 0.21 -18.31
N PRO A 223 6.11 0.37 -17.95
CA PRO A 223 6.81 -0.60 -17.10
C PRO A 223 6.37 -0.44 -15.63
N ALA A 224 5.16 -0.90 -15.32
CA ALA A 224 4.62 -0.77 -13.98
C ALA A 224 3.83 -2.02 -13.55
N PHE A 225 3.94 -2.35 -12.28
CA PHE A 225 3.10 -3.36 -11.63
C PHE A 225 2.88 -3.01 -10.16
N SER A 226 1.88 -3.63 -9.56
CA SER A 226 1.56 -3.36 -8.17
C SER A 226 0.88 -4.54 -7.51
N VAL A 227 1.02 -4.64 -6.18
CA VAL A 227 0.38 -5.68 -5.37
C VAL A 227 -0.29 -5.11 -4.13
N GLN A 228 -1.41 -5.69 -3.75
CA GLN A 228 -2.18 -5.28 -2.57
C GLN A 228 -1.58 -5.80 -1.28
N PHE A 229 -0.92 -6.95 -1.31
CA PHE A 229 -0.26 -7.56 -0.18
C PHE A 229 1.13 -6.97 0.08
N HIS A 230 1.79 -7.42 1.14
CA HIS A 230 3.07 -6.89 1.63
C HIS A 230 4.24 -7.87 1.36
N PRO A 231 4.93 -7.77 0.21
CA PRO A 231 6.06 -8.65 -0.11
C PRO A 231 7.28 -8.38 0.76
N GLU A 232 7.35 -7.22 1.42
CA GLU A 232 8.40 -6.86 2.39
C GLU A 232 8.21 -7.50 3.76
N ALA A 233 7.08 -8.15 4.02
CA ALA A 233 6.78 -8.71 5.33
C ALA A 233 7.73 -9.85 5.71
N CYS A 234 8.14 -9.87 6.99
CA CYS A 234 9.05 -10.89 7.54
C CYS A 234 8.35 -11.92 8.42
N GLY A 235 7.05 -11.78 8.68
CA GLY A 235 6.27 -12.61 9.59
C GLY A 235 5.62 -13.85 8.98
N GLY A 236 5.97 -14.20 7.74
CA GLY A 236 5.39 -15.30 6.99
C GLY A 236 6.34 -15.85 5.92
N PRO A 237 5.83 -16.60 4.93
CA PRO A 237 6.61 -17.03 3.78
C PRO A 237 7.23 -15.84 3.04
N LEU A 238 8.46 -16.03 2.55
CA LEU A 238 9.24 -14.97 1.89
C LEU A 238 9.16 -15.07 0.35
N ASP A 239 8.32 -15.96 -0.19
CA ASP A 239 8.23 -16.25 -1.62
C ASP A 239 7.93 -15.01 -2.47
N THR A 240 7.17 -14.05 -1.93
CA THR A 240 6.78 -12.83 -2.64
C THR A 240 7.88 -11.76 -2.69
N GLN A 241 9.00 -11.95 -1.98
CA GLN A 241 10.16 -11.06 -2.08
C GLN A 241 10.77 -11.03 -3.49
N ALA A 242 10.56 -12.07 -4.30
CA ALA A 242 10.94 -12.11 -5.71
C ALA A 242 10.33 -10.95 -6.54
N LEU A 243 9.26 -10.31 -6.08
CA LEU A 243 8.71 -9.12 -6.73
C LEU A 243 9.66 -7.91 -6.69
N PHE A 244 10.51 -7.81 -5.67
CA PHE A 244 11.59 -6.81 -5.66
C PHE A 244 12.67 -7.13 -6.69
N ASP A 245 12.96 -8.42 -6.93
CA ASP A 245 13.89 -8.85 -7.99
C ASP A 245 13.31 -8.54 -9.37
N GLN A 246 12.01 -8.74 -9.56
CA GLN A 246 11.30 -8.35 -10.78
C GLN A 246 11.39 -6.83 -11.02
N PHE A 247 11.18 -6.01 -9.99
CA PHE A 247 11.29 -4.55 -10.11
C PHE A 247 12.73 -4.14 -10.46
N PHE A 248 13.72 -4.75 -9.82
CA PHE A 248 15.13 -4.51 -10.13
C PHE A 248 15.49 -4.87 -11.58
N ALA A 249 15.03 -6.02 -12.07
CA ALA A 249 15.23 -6.44 -13.46
C ALA A 249 14.56 -5.46 -14.45
N MET A 250 13.33 -5.04 -14.16
CA MET A 250 12.59 -4.08 -14.99
C MET A 250 13.33 -2.73 -15.13
N MET A 251 13.96 -2.25 -14.06
CA MET A 251 14.79 -1.03 -14.11
C MET A 251 16.03 -1.22 -14.99
N LYS A 252 16.66 -2.40 -14.96
CA LYS A 252 17.83 -2.69 -15.81
C LYS A 252 17.52 -2.85 -17.29
N GLU A 253 16.34 -3.33 -17.65
CA GLU A 253 15.90 -3.47 -19.04
C GLU A 253 15.57 -2.11 -19.70
N GLY A 254 15.30 -1.08 -18.90
CA GLY A 254 15.03 0.29 -19.36
C GLY A 254 16.29 1.10 -19.72
N HIS A 255 17.47 0.54 -19.46
CA HIS A 255 18.80 1.07 -19.82
C HIS A 255 19.38 0.25 -20.95
#